data_f6ccf734da5b2d21b0de0366539cb99b
#
_entry.id   f6ccf734da5b2d21b0de0366539cb99b
#
_cell.length_a   1.000
_cell.length_b   1.000
_cell.length_c   1.000
_cell.angle_alpha   90.00
_cell.angle_beta   90.00
_cell.angle_gamma   90.00
#
_symmetry.space_group_name_H-M   'P 1'
#
loop_
_entity.id
_entity.type
_entity.pdbx_description
1 polymer ?
#
loop_
_entity_poly.entity_id
_entity_poly.type
_entity_poly.pdbx_seq_one_letter_code
_entity_poly.pdbx_strand_id
1 'polypeptide(L)'
;MATGKHPGGRPPKYSSVDDMQAVIDAYFAECEGEPLQDADGNPVLYKGHPVIIGAKPPTITGLALALGFTTRKSLLEYQGKKEFVNTITRAKARCEAYAEARLYDRGGTHGAQFSLRCNFGWSDATVRDKTEQDLRIAALKEKTGYGERDLSQFEDIVKANGGKFETD
;
A
#
# COMPACT_ATOMS: atom_id res chain seq x y z
N MET A 1 15.04 49.86 4.62
CA MET A 1 14.82 48.76 5.58
C MET A 1 14.13 47.62 4.83
N ALA A 2 14.87 46.55 4.54
CA ALA A 2 14.34 45.41 3.81
C ALA A 2 13.55 44.49 4.79
N THR A 3 12.24 44.44 4.61
CA THR A 3 11.37 43.52 5.33
C THR A 3 11.65 42.10 4.83
N GLY A 4 12.46 41.34 5.58
CA GLY A 4 12.68 39.91 5.33
C GLY A 4 11.36 39.20 5.39
N LYS A 5 10.89 38.68 4.24
CA LYS A 5 9.81 37.68 4.17
C LYS A 5 10.26 36.47 4.97
N HIS A 6 9.65 36.24 6.12
CA HIS A 6 9.73 34.95 6.78
C HIS A 6 9.15 33.92 5.84
N PRO A 7 9.89 32.84 5.46
CA PRO A 7 9.32 31.74 4.71
C PRO A 7 8.29 31.07 5.63
N GLY A 8 7.02 31.41 5.43
CA GLY A 8 5.90 30.86 6.17
C GLY A 8 5.74 29.39 5.85
N GLY A 9 6.04 28.52 6.81
CA GLY A 9 5.82 27.07 6.73
C GLY A 9 6.35 26.42 8.02
N ARG A 10 5.69 25.35 8.47
CA ARG A 10 6.19 24.53 9.57
C ARG A 10 7.60 24.03 9.18
N PRO A 11 8.61 24.16 10.05
CA PRO A 11 9.95 23.63 9.76
C PRO A 11 9.89 22.16 9.41
N PRO A 12 10.75 21.69 8.51
CA PRO A 12 10.78 20.27 8.15
C PRO A 12 11.03 19.43 9.41
N LYS A 13 10.36 18.27 9.50
CA LYS A 13 10.45 17.40 10.68
C LYS A 13 11.84 16.80 10.87
N TYR A 14 12.54 16.55 9.76
CA TYR A 14 13.92 16.08 9.73
C TYR A 14 14.81 17.13 9.09
N SER A 15 15.96 17.36 9.71
CA SER A 15 16.99 18.27 9.22
C SER A 15 18.02 17.56 8.35
N SER A 16 18.21 16.26 8.54
CA SER A 16 19.15 15.44 7.77
C SER A 16 18.56 14.09 7.36
N VAL A 17 19.14 13.50 6.33
CA VAL A 17 18.84 12.13 5.89
C VAL A 17 19.31 11.11 6.93
N ASP A 18 20.45 11.37 7.57
CA ASP A 18 21.04 10.46 8.55
C ASP A 18 20.15 10.32 9.80
N ASP A 19 19.58 11.44 10.30
CA ASP A 19 18.63 11.41 11.40
C ASP A 19 17.40 10.54 11.07
N MET A 20 16.89 10.68 9.86
CA MET A 20 15.76 9.87 9.39
C MET A 20 16.16 8.40 9.26
N GLN A 21 17.35 8.12 8.71
CA GLN A 21 17.84 6.75 8.52
C GLN A 21 18.02 6.05 9.86
N ALA A 22 18.57 6.72 10.88
CA ALA A 22 18.71 6.16 12.22
C ALA A 22 17.36 5.71 12.81
N VAL A 23 16.30 6.52 12.64
CA VAL A 23 14.95 6.16 13.10
C VAL A 23 14.38 4.99 12.31
N ILE A 24 14.62 4.94 10.99
CA ILE A 24 14.22 3.82 10.14
C ILE A 24 14.88 2.53 10.60
N ASP A 25 16.20 2.56 10.86
CA ASP A 25 16.94 1.37 11.26
C ASP A 25 16.50 0.89 12.65
N ALA A 26 16.27 1.79 13.59
CA ALA A 26 15.69 1.47 14.89
C ALA A 26 14.31 0.80 14.77
N TYR A 27 13.44 1.31 13.89
CA TYR A 27 12.11 0.72 13.64
C TYR A 27 12.22 -0.71 13.12
N PHE A 28 13.13 -0.97 12.18
CA PHE A 28 13.27 -2.31 11.63
C PHE A 28 13.93 -3.26 12.64
N ALA A 29 14.88 -2.79 13.42
CA ALA A 29 15.46 -3.58 14.52
C ALA A 29 14.39 -3.98 15.55
N GLU A 30 13.50 -3.06 15.92
CA GLU A 30 12.35 -3.36 16.78
C GLU A 30 11.39 -4.39 16.15
N CYS A 31 11.22 -4.37 14.81
CA CYS A 31 10.40 -5.35 14.10
C CYS A 31 11.00 -6.75 14.09
N GLU A 32 12.33 -6.87 14.12
CA GLU A 32 13.05 -8.16 14.17
C GLU A 32 12.87 -8.85 15.52
N GLY A 33 12.58 -8.09 16.58
CA GLY A 33 12.47 -8.59 17.94
C GLY A 33 13.84 -8.86 18.58
N GLU A 34 13.81 -9.45 19.77
CA GLU A 34 15.01 -9.71 20.56
C GLU A 34 15.13 -11.19 20.93
N PRO A 35 16.35 -11.75 21.04
CA PRO A 35 16.53 -13.08 21.55
C PRO A 35 16.08 -13.17 23.01
N LEU A 36 15.25 -14.15 23.32
CA LEU A 36 14.91 -14.48 24.71
C LEU A 36 16.17 -14.88 25.45
N GLN A 37 16.44 -14.24 26.59
CA GLN A 37 17.59 -14.55 27.45
C GLN A 37 17.14 -15.34 28.67
N ASP A 38 18.00 -16.24 29.13
CA ASP A 38 17.86 -16.93 30.42
C ASP A 38 18.33 -16.04 31.60
N ALA A 39 18.31 -16.58 32.81
CA ALA A 39 18.71 -15.86 34.02
C ALA A 39 20.18 -15.42 34.01
N ASP A 40 21.03 -16.08 33.24
CA ASP A 40 22.45 -15.82 33.10
C ASP A 40 22.78 -14.91 31.92
N GLY A 41 21.74 -14.45 31.15
CA GLY A 41 21.90 -13.57 30.02
C GLY A 41 22.25 -14.27 28.69
N ASN A 42 22.20 -15.61 28.66
CA ASN A 42 22.44 -16.36 27.42
C ASN A 42 21.15 -16.48 26.59
N PRO A 43 21.27 -16.51 25.24
CA PRO A 43 20.09 -16.71 24.40
C PRO A 43 19.50 -18.11 24.60
N VAL A 44 18.21 -18.18 24.86
CA VAL A 44 17.48 -19.44 24.92
C VAL A 44 17.36 -20.03 23.52
N LEU A 45 17.80 -21.26 23.33
CA LEU A 45 17.80 -21.95 22.05
C LEU A 45 16.66 -22.97 21.96
N TYR A 46 15.98 -22.99 20.84
CA TYR A 46 15.04 -24.05 20.45
C TYR A 46 15.52 -24.69 19.13
N LYS A 47 15.82 -25.98 19.15
CA LYS A 47 16.37 -26.72 18.00
C LYS A 47 17.62 -26.06 17.39
N GLY A 48 18.47 -25.47 18.23
CA GLY A 48 19.73 -24.81 17.82
C GLY A 48 19.57 -23.37 17.32
N HIS A 49 18.36 -22.80 17.33
CA HIS A 49 18.08 -21.42 16.93
C HIS A 49 17.63 -20.58 18.12
N PRO A 50 18.05 -19.29 18.22
CA PRO A 50 17.57 -18.39 19.26
C PRO A 50 16.04 -18.24 19.20
N VAL A 51 15.40 -18.29 20.36
CA VAL A 51 13.98 -17.96 20.48
C VAL A 51 13.86 -16.44 20.44
N ILE A 52 13.17 -15.91 19.42
CA ILE A 52 12.95 -14.47 19.27
C ILE A 52 11.61 -14.10 19.88
N ILE A 53 11.58 -13.06 20.69
CA ILE A 53 10.38 -12.48 21.30
C ILE A 53 10.17 -11.06 20.81
N GLY A 54 8.91 -10.60 20.84
CA GLY A 54 8.56 -9.22 20.44
C GLY A 54 8.64 -8.95 18.94
N ALA A 55 8.98 -9.93 18.09
CA ALA A 55 9.00 -9.73 16.65
C ALA A 55 7.62 -9.34 16.12
N LYS A 56 7.58 -8.33 15.25
CA LYS A 56 6.34 -7.82 14.63
C LYS A 56 6.55 -7.53 13.15
N PRO A 57 5.50 -7.67 12.33
CA PRO A 57 5.61 -7.37 10.91
C PRO A 57 5.90 -5.88 10.68
N PRO A 58 6.92 -5.53 9.87
CA PRO A 58 7.13 -4.15 9.45
C PRO A 58 6.02 -3.72 8.49
N THR A 59 5.38 -2.59 8.79
CA THR A 59 4.29 -2.03 8.00
C THR A 59 4.55 -0.58 7.63
N ILE A 60 3.97 -0.12 6.51
CA ILE A 60 4.08 1.30 6.11
C ILE A 60 3.49 2.23 7.18
N THR A 61 2.41 1.83 7.83
CA THR A 61 1.81 2.61 8.91
C THR A 61 2.70 2.65 10.15
N GLY A 62 3.29 1.50 10.54
CA GLY A 62 4.24 1.42 11.63
C GLY A 62 5.49 2.29 11.37
N LEU A 63 6.03 2.22 10.15
CA LEU A 63 7.14 3.07 9.73
C LEU A 63 6.78 4.57 9.82
N ALA A 64 5.58 4.96 9.37
CA ALA A 64 5.13 6.34 9.46
C ALA A 64 5.04 6.82 10.92
N LEU A 65 4.50 6.00 11.81
CA LEU A 65 4.41 6.29 13.23
C LEU A 65 5.78 6.38 13.90
N ALA A 66 6.69 5.45 13.62
CA ALA A 66 8.06 5.47 14.12
C ALA A 66 8.80 6.74 13.70
N LEU A 67 8.64 7.16 12.45
CA LEU A 67 9.14 8.44 11.95
C LEU A 67 8.39 9.65 12.53
N GLY A 68 7.40 9.41 13.41
CA GLY A 68 6.60 10.43 14.09
C GLY A 68 5.65 11.18 13.15
N PHE A 69 5.27 10.60 12.02
CA PHE A 69 4.17 11.10 11.20
C PHE A 69 2.83 10.63 11.76
N THR A 70 1.82 11.49 11.70
CA THR A 70 0.48 11.17 12.21
C THR A 70 -0.25 10.16 11.32
N THR A 71 0.08 10.14 10.04
CA THR A 71 -0.59 9.31 9.04
C THR A 71 0.39 8.78 8.00
N ARG A 72 0.02 7.67 7.37
CA ARG A 72 0.72 7.15 6.19
C ARG A 72 0.78 8.17 5.04
N LYS A 73 -0.28 8.98 4.86
CA LYS A 73 -0.32 10.02 3.84
C LYS A 73 0.78 11.05 4.06
N SER A 74 0.99 11.51 5.30
CA SER A 74 2.05 12.46 5.63
C SER A 74 3.46 11.93 5.33
N LEU A 75 3.70 10.62 5.51
CA LEU A 75 4.95 9.99 5.09
C LEU A 75 5.13 10.04 3.57
N LEU A 76 4.07 9.74 2.81
CA LEU A 76 4.12 9.78 1.34
C LEU A 76 4.32 11.20 0.80
N GLU A 77 3.69 12.19 1.40
CA GLU A 77 3.92 13.61 1.08
C GLU A 77 5.38 14.00 1.37
N TYR A 78 5.93 13.50 2.48
CA TYR A 78 7.33 13.77 2.83
C TYR A 78 8.31 13.06 1.90
N GLN A 79 7.96 11.89 1.36
CA GLN A 79 8.71 11.19 0.31
C GLN A 79 8.86 12.04 -0.96
N GLY A 80 7.93 12.96 -1.25
CA GLY A 80 8.03 13.88 -2.39
C GLY A 80 9.18 14.89 -2.29
N LYS A 81 9.84 15.03 -1.14
CA LYS A 81 11.00 15.89 -0.96
C LYS A 81 12.25 15.21 -1.51
N LYS A 82 12.94 15.89 -2.43
CA LYS A 82 14.11 15.38 -3.16
C LYS A 82 15.17 14.75 -2.26
N GLU A 83 15.38 15.30 -1.07
CA GLU A 83 16.40 14.85 -0.11
C GLU A 83 16.07 13.48 0.48
N PHE A 84 14.78 13.19 0.73
CA PHE A 84 14.32 12.02 1.47
C PHE A 84 13.73 10.92 0.57
N VAL A 85 13.55 11.17 -0.72
CA VAL A 85 12.88 10.25 -1.66
C VAL A 85 13.53 8.86 -1.65
N ASN A 86 14.84 8.78 -1.74
CA ASN A 86 15.55 7.50 -1.80
C ASN A 86 15.47 6.73 -0.47
N THR A 87 15.65 7.42 0.65
CA THR A 87 15.61 6.84 1.99
C THR A 87 14.24 6.26 2.31
N ILE A 88 13.18 7.03 2.06
CA ILE A 88 11.80 6.56 2.30
C ILE A 88 11.42 5.45 1.32
N THR A 89 11.81 5.57 0.04
CA THR A 89 11.52 4.53 -0.96
C THR A 89 12.17 3.21 -0.56
N ARG A 90 13.44 3.24 -0.11
CA ARG A 90 14.15 2.04 0.35
C ARG A 90 13.52 1.44 1.61
N ALA A 91 13.09 2.26 2.56
CA ALA A 91 12.39 1.79 3.75
C ALA A 91 11.04 1.14 3.41
N LYS A 92 10.29 1.71 2.47
CA LYS A 92 9.05 1.11 1.95
C LYS A 92 9.31 -0.22 1.26
N ALA A 93 10.37 -0.31 0.45
CA ALA A 93 10.76 -1.57 -0.21
C ALA A 93 11.11 -2.68 0.79
N ARG A 94 11.68 -2.36 1.97
CA ARG A 94 11.87 -3.34 3.04
C ARG A 94 10.55 -3.88 3.59
N CYS A 95 9.53 -3.03 3.76
CA CYS A 95 8.18 -3.48 4.15
C CYS A 95 7.52 -4.34 3.05
N GLU A 96 7.73 -3.98 1.79
CA GLU A 96 7.23 -4.73 0.63
C GLU A 96 7.87 -6.12 0.56
N ALA A 97 9.20 -6.20 0.63
CA ALA A 97 9.94 -7.46 0.61
C ALA A 97 9.54 -8.40 1.76
N TYR A 98 9.28 -7.86 2.95
CA TYR A 98 8.73 -8.65 4.05
C TYR A 98 7.35 -9.23 3.70
N ALA A 99 6.45 -8.40 3.16
CA ALA A 99 5.11 -8.86 2.77
C ALA A 99 5.19 -9.88 1.62
N GLU A 100 6.09 -9.69 0.65
CA GLU A 100 6.33 -10.63 -0.45
C GLU A 100 6.81 -11.99 0.08
N ALA A 101 7.79 -12.02 0.99
CA ALA A 101 8.28 -13.25 1.60
C ALA A 101 7.15 -14.03 2.31
N ARG A 102 6.20 -13.32 2.93
CA ARG A 102 5.04 -13.92 3.62
C ARG A 102 4.00 -14.56 2.67
N LEU A 103 4.09 -14.33 1.35
CA LEU A 103 3.23 -15.03 0.37
C LEU A 103 3.47 -16.54 0.38
N TYR A 104 4.67 -16.97 0.75
CA TYR A 104 5.05 -18.39 0.80
C TYR A 104 4.72 -19.04 2.14
N ASP A 105 4.24 -18.30 3.11
CA ASP A 105 3.90 -18.79 4.44
C ASP A 105 2.43 -19.22 4.51
N ARG A 106 2.19 -20.47 4.92
CA ARG A 106 0.87 -21.09 4.96
C ARG A 106 -0.18 -20.26 5.75
N GLY A 107 0.21 -19.55 6.80
CA GLY A 107 -0.67 -18.74 7.64
C GLY A 107 -0.67 -17.25 7.31
N GLY A 108 0.23 -16.79 6.44
CA GLY A 108 0.44 -15.36 6.15
C GLY A 108 -0.04 -14.88 4.80
N THR A 109 -0.28 -15.79 3.86
CA THR A 109 -0.52 -15.51 2.44
C THR A 109 -1.64 -14.50 2.19
N HIS A 110 -2.81 -14.65 2.80
CA HIS A 110 -3.94 -13.74 2.57
C HIS A 110 -3.67 -12.32 3.06
N GLY A 111 -3.06 -12.17 4.25
CA GLY A 111 -2.67 -10.87 4.78
C GLY A 111 -1.60 -10.21 3.94
N ALA A 112 -0.64 -10.98 3.46
CA ALA A 112 0.43 -10.52 2.57
C ALA A 112 -0.13 -10.03 1.22
N GLN A 113 -0.99 -10.81 0.57
CA GLN A 113 -1.67 -10.42 -0.68
C GLN A 113 -2.46 -9.13 -0.51
N PHE A 114 -3.24 -9.02 0.56
CA PHE A 114 -3.98 -7.80 0.85
C PHE A 114 -3.05 -6.59 1.03
N SER A 115 -1.96 -6.75 1.81
CA SER A 115 -0.98 -5.69 2.04
C SER A 115 -0.31 -5.24 0.74
N LEU A 116 0.13 -6.18 -0.10
CA LEU A 116 0.79 -5.89 -1.38
C LEU A 116 -0.14 -5.16 -2.35
N ARG A 117 -1.39 -5.55 -2.42
CA ARG A 117 -2.40 -4.86 -3.26
C ARG A 117 -2.68 -3.44 -2.76
N CYS A 118 -2.95 -3.27 -1.47
CA CYS A 118 -3.36 -1.98 -0.91
C CYS A 118 -2.22 -0.96 -0.79
N ASN A 119 -0.98 -1.43 -0.60
CA ASN A 119 0.14 -0.55 -0.27
C ASN A 119 1.16 -0.40 -1.40
N PHE A 120 1.29 -1.39 -2.28
CA PHE A 120 2.38 -1.46 -3.26
C PHE A 120 1.90 -1.59 -4.71
N GLY A 121 0.58 -1.60 -4.93
CA GLY A 121 -0.02 -1.61 -6.26
C GLY A 121 0.08 -2.97 -6.98
N TRP A 122 0.34 -4.05 -6.25
CA TRP A 122 0.30 -5.39 -6.82
C TRP A 122 -1.13 -5.73 -7.24
N SER A 123 -1.29 -6.30 -8.42
CA SER A 123 -2.58 -6.73 -8.94
C SER A 123 -2.43 -8.00 -9.74
N ASP A 124 -3.47 -8.84 -9.73
CA ASP A 124 -3.54 -9.97 -10.65
C ASP A 124 -3.67 -9.46 -12.10
N ALA A 125 -3.07 -10.17 -13.06
CA ALA A 125 -3.20 -9.85 -14.48
C ALA A 125 -4.68 -9.76 -14.91
N THR A 126 -5.52 -10.66 -14.39
CA THR A 126 -6.97 -10.68 -14.61
C THR A 126 -7.68 -9.40 -14.16
N VAL A 127 -7.21 -8.73 -13.11
CA VAL A 127 -7.79 -7.44 -12.66
C VAL A 127 -7.34 -6.31 -13.57
N ARG A 128 -6.09 -6.33 -14.05
CA ARG A 128 -5.60 -5.40 -15.06
C ARG A 128 -6.38 -5.51 -16.35
N ASP A 129 -6.56 -6.75 -16.83
CA ASP A 129 -7.27 -7.01 -18.07
C ASP A 129 -8.73 -6.55 -18.00
N LYS A 130 -9.41 -6.77 -16.87
CA LYS A 130 -10.77 -6.24 -16.66
C LYS A 130 -10.81 -4.72 -16.68
N THR A 131 -9.89 -4.06 -15.96
CA THR A 131 -9.85 -2.59 -15.92
C THR A 131 -9.55 -2.02 -17.30
N GLU A 132 -8.64 -2.61 -18.06
CA GLU A 132 -8.34 -2.19 -19.43
C GLU A 132 -9.51 -2.44 -20.39
N GLN A 133 -10.21 -3.57 -20.24
CA GLN A 133 -11.43 -3.87 -20.99
C GLN A 133 -12.54 -2.89 -20.65
N ASP A 134 -12.76 -2.57 -19.37
CA ASP A 134 -13.77 -1.61 -18.93
C ASP A 134 -13.48 -0.20 -19.49
N LEU A 135 -12.21 0.21 -19.51
CA LEU A 135 -11.79 1.48 -20.13
C LEU A 135 -11.98 1.47 -21.64
N ARG A 136 -11.68 0.35 -22.32
CA ARG A 136 -11.94 0.19 -23.76
C ARG A 136 -13.43 0.22 -24.08
N ILE A 137 -14.25 -0.45 -23.26
CA ILE A 137 -15.71 -0.44 -23.41
C ILE A 137 -16.25 0.97 -23.17
N ALA A 138 -15.78 1.69 -22.16
CA ALA A 138 -16.17 3.07 -21.90
C ALA A 138 -15.81 4.00 -23.07
N ALA A 139 -14.59 3.90 -23.59
CA ALA A 139 -14.13 4.67 -24.75
C ALA A 139 -14.91 4.34 -26.04
N LEU A 140 -15.30 3.08 -26.22
CA LEU A 140 -16.14 2.66 -27.35
C LEU A 140 -17.57 3.20 -27.21
N LYS A 141 -18.15 3.18 -26.02
CA LYS A 141 -19.47 3.76 -25.74
C LYS A 141 -19.48 5.25 -26.02
N GLU A 142 -18.45 5.97 -25.62
CA GLU A 142 -18.29 7.40 -25.89
C GLU A 142 -18.18 7.69 -27.40
N LYS A 143 -17.37 6.90 -28.13
CA LYS A 143 -17.19 7.06 -29.58
C LYS A 143 -18.42 6.68 -30.41
N THR A 144 -19.18 5.70 -29.97
CA THR A 144 -20.30 5.13 -30.77
C THR A 144 -21.67 5.63 -30.34
N GLY A 145 -21.76 6.39 -29.23
CA GLY A 145 -23.03 6.78 -28.65
C GLY A 145 -23.91 5.59 -28.20
N TYR A 146 -23.31 4.42 -28.05
CA TYR A 146 -24.01 3.16 -27.75
C TYR A 146 -24.58 3.08 -26.33
N GLY A 147 -24.48 4.14 -25.53
CA GLY A 147 -25.06 4.24 -24.19
C GLY A 147 -26.30 5.12 -24.11
N GLU A 148 -26.54 5.91 -25.14
CA GLU A 148 -27.67 6.86 -25.24
C GLU A 148 -28.74 6.47 -26.29
N ARG A 149 -28.72 5.22 -26.75
CA ARG A 149 -29.84 4.76 -27.55
C ARG A 149 -31.05 4.66 -26.64
N ASP A 150 -31.94 5.58 -26.90
CA ASP A 150 -33.27 5.65 -26.37
C ASP A 150 -33.91 4.26 -26.37
N LEU A 151 -34.02 3.67 -25.19
CA LEU A 151 -34.69 2.38 -24.99
C LEU A 151 -36.21 2.49 -25.25
N SER A 152 -36.72 3.70 -25.45
CA SER A 152 -38.14 3.95 -25.74
C SER A 152 -38.62 3.18 -26.98
N GLN A 153 -37.76 3.06 -28.00
CA GLN A 153 -38.09 2.24 -29.18
C GLN A 153 -38.16 0.73 -28.84
N PHE A 154 -37.37 0.28 -27.90
CA PHE A 154 -37.41 -1.12 -27.46
C PHE A 154 -38.62 -1.38 -26.56
N GLU A 155 -38.98 -0.42 -25.70
CA GLU A 155 -40.18 -0.48 -24.88
C GLU A 155 -41.48 -0.47 -25.74
N ASP A 156 -41.48 0.29 -26.81
CA ASP A 156 -42.60 0.32 -27.73
C ASP A 156 -42.76 -1.00 -28.52
N ILE A 157 -41.65 -1.62 -28.92
CA ILE A 157 -41.67 -2.95 -29.58
C ILE A 157 -42.12 -4.03 -28.58
N VAL A 158 -41.65 -3.98 -27.32
CA VAL A 158 -42.06 -4.93 -26.27
C VAL A 158 -43.54 -4.76 -25.93
N LYS A 159 -44.05 -3.54 -25.86
CA LYS A 159 -45.48 -3.24 -25.65
C LYS A 159 -46.33 -3.66 -26.84
N ALA A 160 -45.86 -3.45 -28.07
CA ALA A 160 -46.56 -3.85 -29.29
C ALA A 160 -46.66 -5.38 -29.44
N ASN A 161 -45.70 -6.11 -28.94
CA ASN A 161 -45.67 -7.60 -28.99
C ASN A 161 -46.26 -8.26 -27.74
N GLY A 162 -47.00 -7.54 -26.91
CA GLY A 162 -47.75 -8.08 -25.77
C GLY A 162 -46.91 -8.63 -24.62
N GLY A 163 -45.63 -8.26 -24.51
CA GLY A 163 -44.79 -8.55 -23.37
C GLY A 163 -44.48 -10.05 -23.14
N LYS A 164 -44.72 -10.91 -24.14
CA LYS A 164 -44.42 -12.34 -24.03
C LYS A 164 -43.10 -12.64 -24.70
N PHE A 165 -42.08 -12.91 -23.89
CA PHE A 165 -40.90 -13.67 -24.31
C PHE A 165 -41.21 -15.13 -24.12
N GLU A 166 -41.39 -15.88 -25.20
CA GLU A 166 -41.33 -17.33 -25.16
C GLU A 166 -39.83 -17.69 -25.02
N THR A 167 -39.48 -18.30 -23.91
CA THR A 167 -38.19 -18.95 -23.73
C THR A 167 -38.34 -20.39 -24.20
N ASP A 168 -37.78 -20.67 -25.35
CA ASP A 168 -37.48 -22.06 -25.74
C ASP A 168 -36.25 -22.57 -24.96
#